data_bb33121c38fd9cebf0e0a84254b955c5
#
_entry.id   bb33121c38fd9cebf0e0a84254b955c5
#
_cell.length_a   1.000
_cell.length_b   1.000
_cell.length_c   1.000
_cell.angle_alpha   90.00
_cell.angle_beta   90.00
_cell.angle_gamma   90.00
#
_symmetry.space_group_name_H-M   'P 1'
#
loop_
_entity.id
_entity.type
_entity.pdbx_description
1 polymer ?
#
loop_
_entity_poly.entity_id
_entity_poly.type
_entity_poly.pdbx_seq_one_letter_code
_entity_poly.pdbx_strand_id
1 'polypeptide(L)'
;MTEMPNHPQESNAADDMCELMLRIVLALVEDPGHVRVQAIAGLDSVVLQLSVASVDLGRVIGKQGRTARALRTVLGAASMKLRQRFTLDIVEEDPARVR
;
A
#
# COMPACT_ATOMS: atom_id res chain seq x y z
N MET A 1 4.32 -33.95 8.70
CA MET A 1 4.32 -33.43 8.55
C MET A 1 4.34 -32.63 8.07
N THR A 2 4.23 -32.37 7.82
CA THR A 2 4.26 -31.73 7.49
C THR A 2 4.15 -30.81 7.09
N GLU A 3 4.04 -30.47 6.88
CA GLU A 3 3.87 -29.71 6.59
C GLU A 3 3.81 -28.72 6.53
N MET A 4 3.88 -28.40 6.48
CA MET A 4 3.70 -27.42 6.44
C MET A 4 3.81 -26.59 5.95
N PRO A 5 3.65 -26.29 5.86
CA PRO A 5 3.64 -25.41 5.36
C PRO A 5 3.83 -24.45 5.02
N ASN A 6 3.86 -24.21 4.78
CA ASN A 6 4.02 -23.29 4.48
C ASN A 6 4.16 -22.40 4.63
N HIS A 7 4.07 -22.31 4.67
CA HIS A 7 4.10 -21.47 4.80
C HIS A 7 4.48 -20.21 4.53
N PRO A 8 5.10 -19.72 5.34
CA PRO A 8 5.42 -18.29 5.28
C PRO A 8 5.86 -17.84 3.93
N GLN A 9 6.52 -18.64 3.29
CA GLN A 9 6.88 -18.26 1.94
C GLN A 9 5.67 -18.31 1.04
N GLU A 10 4.59 -18.78 1.57
CA GLU A 10 3.36 -18.74 0.84
C GLU A 10 2.80 -17.35 0.74
N SER A 11 3.10 -16.51 1.73
CA SER A 11 2.63 -15.17 1.62
C SER A 11 3.50 -14.49 0.59
N ASN A 12 2.90 -13.88 -0.38
CA ASN A 12 3.69 -13.28 -1.43
C ASN A 12 4.11 -11.87 -1.04
N ALA A 13 5.06 -11.36 -1.80
CA ALA A 13 5.62 -10.05 -1.52
C ALA A 13 4.57 -8.95 -1.59
N ALA A 14 3.57 -9.12 -2.45
CA ALA A 14 2.53 -8.10 -2.56
C ALA A 14 1.74 -7.97 -1.27
N ASP A 15 1.43 -9.09 -0.64
CA ASP A 15 0.70 -9.04 0.63
C ASP A 15 1.53 -8.36 1.71
N ASP A 16 2.81 -8.65 1.74
CA ASP A 16 3.70 -8.04 2.72
C ASP A 16 3.79 -6.54 2.50
N MET A 17 3.85 -6.12 1.25
CA MET A 17 3.94 -4.70 0.95
C MET A 17 2.65 -3.99 1.26
N CYS A 18 1.51 -4.63 1.02
CA CYS A 18 0.23 -4.05 1.41
C CYS A 18 0.16 -3.84 2.91
N GLU A 19 0.60 -4.83 3.67
CA GLU A 19 0.55 -4.72 5.12
C GLU A 19 1.48 -3.64 5.61
N LEU A 20 2.68 -3.57 5.07
CA LEU A 20 3.62 -2.52 5.45
C LEU A 20 3.04 -1.14 5.17
N MET A 21 2.51 -0.96 3.97
CA MET A 21 1.95 0.32 3.60
C MET A 21 0.76 0.67 4.48
N LEU A 22 -0.09 -0.30 4.76
CA LEU A 22 -1.24 -0.07 5.62
C LEU A 22 -0.81 0.40 7.01
N ARG A 23 0.19 -0.24 7.59
CA ARG A 23 0.64 0.15 8.92
C ARG A 23 1.22 1.55 8.94
N ILE A 24 1.98 1.90 7.91
CA ILE A 24 2.53 3.25 7.84
C ILE A 24 1.41 4.28 7.73
N VAL A 25 0.48 4.04 6.85
CA VAL A 25 -0.58 5.02 6.59
C VAL A 25 -1.52 5.14 7.79
N LEU A 26 -1.79 4.05 8.47
CA LEU A 26 -2.63 4.12 9.67
C LEU A 26 -2.02 5.02 10.73
N ALA A 27 -0.71 5.16 10.74
CA ALA A 27 -0.04 6.04 11.69
C ALA A 27 -0.17 7.51 11.30
N LEU A 28 -0.61 7.80 10.09
CA LEU A 28 -0.65 9.17 9.58
C LEU A 28 -2.06 9.76 9.54
N VAL A 29 -3.08 8.92 9.47
CA VAL A 29 -4.43 9.40 9.16
C VAL A 29 -5.24 9.63 10.41
N GLU A 30 -6.31 10.42 10.26
CA GLU A 30 -7.28 10.62 11.33
C GLU A 30 -8.42 9.62 11.26
N ASP A 31 -8.70 9.12 10.07
CA ASP A 31 -9.86 8.25 9.86
C ASP A 31 -9.40 6.87 9.40
N PRO A 32 -8.92 6.05 10.33
CA PRO A 32 -8.34 4.76 9.94
C PRO A 32 -9.35 3.79 9.35
N GLY A 33 -10.63 3.98 9.66
CA GLY A 33 -11.62 3.05 9.14
C GLY A 33 -11.81 3.11 7.65
N HIS A 34 -11.29 4.15 7.00
CA HIS A 34 -11.45 4.31 5.56
C HIS A 34 -10.17 4.04 4.78
N VAL A 35 -9.15 3.51 5.45
CA VAL A 35 -7.89 3.20 4.77
C VAL A 35 -7.97 1.81 4.18
N ARG A 36 -7.63 1.68 2.92
CA ARG A 36 -7.56 0.39 2.26
C ARG A 36 -6.34 0.37 1.37
N VAL A 37 -5.69 -0.77 1.32
CA VAL A 37 -4.57 -0.98 0.41
C VAL A 37 -4.82 -2.28 -0.31
N GLN A 38 -4.81 -2.25 -1.63
CA GLN A 38 -4.93 -3.48 -2.39
C GLN A 38 -3.89 -3.54 -3.47
N ALA A 39 -3.45 -4.75 -3.75
CA ALA A 39 -2.44 -4.98 -4.75
C ALA A 39 -3.13 -5.37 -6.06
N ILE A 40 -2.74 -4.70 -7.12
CA ILE A 40 -3.27 -4.95 -8.44
C ILE A 40 -2.12 -5.41 -9.30
N ALA A 41 -2.13 -6.69 -9.66
CA ALA A 41 -1.02 -7.26 -10.43
C ALA A 41 -1.11 -6.84 -11.87
N GLY A 42 0.01 -6.42 -12.42
CA GLY A 42 0.14 -6.13 -13.83
C GLY A 42 1.15 -7.08 -14.44
N LEU A 43 1.55 -6.80 -15.66
CA LEU A 43 2.52 -7.63 -16.35
C LEU A 43 3.90 -7.50 -15.73
N ASP A 44 4.32 -6.29 -15.48
CA ASP A 44 5.68 -6.03 -15.02
C ASP A 44 5.75 -5.51 -13.61
N SER A 45 4.64 -5.17 -13.02
CA SER A 45 4.66 -4.53 -11.72
C SER A 45 3.38 -4.82 -10.99
N VAL A 46 3.42 -4.54 -9.69
CA VAL A 46 2.24 -4.61 -8.84
C VAL A 46 1.95 -3.19 -8.38
N VAL A 47 0.74 -2.73 -8.60
CA VAL A 47 0.32 -1.43 -8.14
C VAL A 47 -0.32 -1.61 -6.78
N LEU A 48 0.20 -0.91 -5.78
CA LEU A 48 -0.47 -0.84 -4.49
C LEU A 48 -1.39 0.35 -4.54
N GLN A 49 -2.67 0.09 -4.56
CA GLN A 49 -3.64 1.17 -4.58
C GLN A 49 -4.06 1.46 -3.16
N LEU A 50 -3.73 2.65 -2.71
CA LEU A 50 -4.03 3.11 -1.38
C LEU A 50 -5.19 4.09 -1.45
N SER A 51 -6.28 3.79 -0.75
CA SER A 51 -7.38 4.74 -0.68
C SER A 51 -7.57 5.18 0.76
N VAL A 52 -7.89 6.45 0.93
CA VAL A 52 -8.09 7.06 2.24
C VAL A 52 -9.29 7.99 2.16
N ALA A 53 -9.79 8.37 3.32
CA ALA A 53 -10.87 9.36 3.36
C ALA A 53 -10.35 10.68 2.81
N SER A 54 -11.27 11.48 2.26
CA SER A 54 -10.87 12.75 1.67
C SER A 54 -10.18 13.66 2.67
N VAL A 55 -10.57 13.60 3.93
CA VAL A 55 -9.95 14.45 4.96
C VAL A 55 -8.48 14.09 5.17
N ASP A 56 -8.09 12.88 4.82
CA ASP A 56 -6.73 12.43 5.05
C ASP A 56 -5.86 12.47 3.81
N LEU A 57 -6.45 12.76 2.67
CA LEU A 57 -5.69 12.72 1.42
C LEU A 57 -4.48 13.65 1.48
N GLY A 58 -4.67 14.86 1.99
CA GLY A 58 -3.58 15.80 2.10
C GLY A 58 -2.46 15.33 3.03
N ARG A 59 -2.82 14.60 4.09
CA ARG A 59 -1.82 14.08 5.02
C ARG A 59 -0.96 13.03 4.37
N VAL A 60 -1.58 12.18 3.57
CA VAL A 60 -0.86 11.08 2.96
C VAL A 60 0.01 11.55 1.81
N ILE A 61 -0.46 12.55 1.08
CA ILE A 61 0.36 13.13 0.03
C ILE A 61 1.46 13.99 0.64
N GLY A 62 1.09 14.75 1.66
CA GLY A 62 2.04 15.59 2.37
C GLY A 62 2.31 16.89 1.66
N LYS A 63 2.94 17.81 2.38
CA LYS A 63 3.27 19.11 1.83
C LYS A 63 4.17 18.92 0.63
N GLN A 64 3.78 19.48 -0.49
CA GLN A 64 4.56 19.40 -1.74
C GLN A 64 4.82 17.94 -2.14
N GLY A 65 3.94 17.04 -1.74
CA GLY A 65 4.06 15.64 -2.13
C GLY A 65 5.16 14.90 -1.42
N ARG A 66 5.69 15.43 -0.33
CA ARG A 66 6.85 14.82 0.32
C ARG A 66 6.55 13.47 0.93
N THR A 67 5.38 13.32 1.56
CA THR A 67 5.04 12.05 2.18
C THR A 67 4.85 10.99 1.11
N ALA A 68 4.11 11.32 0.05
CA ALA A 68 3.90 10.36 -1.03
C ALA A 68 5.22 9.95 -1.66
N ARG A 69 6.12 10.92 -1.83
CA ARG A 69 7.42 10.61 -2.41
C ARG A 69 8.23 9.69 -1.50
N ALA A 70 8.15 9.92 -0.19
CA ALA A 70 8.84 9.07 0.76
C ALA A 70 8.29 7.65 0.72
N LEU A 71 6.97 7.50 0.63
CA LEU A 71 6.37 6.20 0.55
C LEU A 71 6.82 5.47 -0.71
N ARG A 72 6.91 6.19 -1.81
CA ARG A 72 7.38 5.59 -3.06
C ARG A 72 8.84 5.20 -2.98
N THR A 73 9.63 5.97 -2.26
CA THR A 73 11.04 5.64 -2.07
C THR A 73 11.18 4.33 -1.28
N VAL A 74 10.36 4.16 -0.24
CA VAL A 74 10.39 2.93 0.53
C VAL A 74 10.01 1.74 -0.35
N LEU A 75 8.98 1.90 -1.18
CA LEU A 75 8.57 0.83 -2.08
C LEU A 75 9.65 0.52 -3.10
N GLY A 76 10.36 1.55 -3.57
CA GLY A 76 11.45 1.34 -4.50
C GLY A 76 12.54 0.49 -3.90
N ALA A 77 12.90 0.76 -2.64
CA ALA A 77 13.91 -0.03 -1.97
C ALA A 77 13.46 -1.47 -1.80
N ALA A 78 12.20 -1.66 -1.42
CA ALA A 78 11.67 -3.02 -1.26
C ALA A 78 11.63 -3.75 -2.59
N SER A 79 11.31 -3.03 -3.66
CA SER A 79 11.26 -3.61 -4.99
C SER A 79 12.59 -4.24 -5.36
N MET A 80 13.68 -3.57 -5.03
CA MET A 80 14.99 -4.11 -5.36
C MET A 80 15.28 -5.38 -4.61
N LYS A 81 14.95 -5.42 -3.32
CA LYS A 81 15.21 -6.60 -2.53
C LYS A 81 14.34 -7.77 -2.97
N LEU A 82 13.09 -7.49 -3.28
CA LEU A 82 12.13 -8.53 -3.59
C LEU A 82 12.14 -8.93 -5.07
N ARG A 83 12.87 -8.18 -5.88
CA ARG A 83 12.98 -8.43 -7.31
C ARG A 83 11.62 -8.39 -7.97
N GLN A 84 10.78 -7.49 -7.49
CA GLN A 84 9.47 -7.27 -8.06
C GLN A 84 9.17 -5.79 -7.94
N ARG A 85 8.66 -5.21 -9.00
CA ARG A 85 8.41 -3.78 -9.04
C ARG A 85 7.09 -3.46 -8.38
N PHE A 86 7.13 -2.58 -7.40
CA PHE A 86 5.93 -2.08 -6.74
C PHE A 86 5.81 -0.60 -6.99
N THR A 87 4.61 -0.17 -7.32
CA THR A 87 4.31 1.25 -7.46
C THR A 87 3.14 1.59 -6.55
N LEU A 88 2.98 2.87 -6.29
CA LEU A 88 1.94 3.33 -5.35
C LEU A 88 1.00 4.28 -6.07
N ASP A 89 -0.28 4.01 -5.93
CA ASP A 89 -1.33 4.86 -6.45
C ASP A 89 -2.17 5.31 -5.26
N ILE A 90 -2.27 6.61 -5.04
CA ILE A 90 -3.00 7.15 -3.89
C ILE A 90 -4.31 7.75 -4.41
N VAL A 91 -5.42 7.24 -3.90
CA VAL A 91 -6.71 7.70 -4.34
C VAL A 91 -7.58 8.04 -3.15
N GLU A 92 -8.56 8.86 -3.39
CA GLU A 92 -9.52 9.24 -2.39
C GLU A 92 -10.67 8.25 -2.43
N GLU A 93 -11.07 7.77 -1.26
CA GLU A 93 -12.24 6.93 -1.21
C GLU A 93 -13.46 7.79 -1.42
N ASP A 94 -14.28 7.42 -2.38
CA ASP A 94 -15.44 8.20 -2.73
C ASP A 94 -16.67 7.59 -2.08
N PRO A 95 -17.20 8.21 -1.03
CA PRO A 95 -18.37 7.64 -0.36
C PRO A 95 -19.57 7.51 -1.28
N ALA A 96 -19.64 8.30 -2.32
CA ALA A 96 -20.76 8.20 -3.23
C ALA A 96 -20.77 6.93 -4.03
N ARG A 97 -19.65 6.25 -4.10
CA ARG A 97 -19.59 5.00 -4.79
C ARG A 97 -20.05 3.84 -3.96
N VAL A 98 -20.20 4.07 -2.71
CA VAL A 98 -20.54 3.04 -1.80
C VAL A 98 -22.00 2.79 -1.89
N ARG A 99 -22.56 2.30 -2.49
CA ARG A 99 -23.95 2.22 -2.54
C ARG A 99 -24.47 1.05 -3.23
#